data_16bcf7ef44c731d03944fcc49d5dc99b
#
_entry.id   16bcf7ef44c731d03944fcc49d5dc99b
#
_cell.length_a   1.000
_cell.length_b   1.000
_cell.length_c   1.000
_cell.angle_alpha   90.00
_cell.angle_beta   90.00
_cell.angle_gamma   90.00
#
_symmetry.space_group_name_H-M   'P 1'
#
loop_
_entity.id
_entity.type
_entity.pdbx_description
1 polymer ?
#
loop_
_entity_poly.entity_id
_entity_poly.type
_entity_poly.pdbx_seq_one_letter_code
_entity_poly.pdbx_strand_id
1 'polypeptide(L)'
;NQHVGNFPGVTVDRKDGVIRNHKEATVTDLPGIYSLSPYSNEEIVTRDFILSEHPSGIINIVDASNIERNLYLTMQLMELDTPMVLALNMMDEVRANGGTIMVNQLEEMLGIPVVPISAAKNEGIDELIEHAIHVARYRELPGRIDFCTAGSDPADPRGAVHRCIHSVGHLIEDHAAAAGLPLRFAATKLVEGDTLIEKALQLNPNETDILGHAIAEMETVTGLD
;
A
#
# COMPACT_ATOMS: atom_id res chain seq x y z
N ASN A 1 -13.88 -19.89 -14.41
CA ASN A 1 -13.64 -20.93 -13.42
C ASN A 1 -12.98 -20.26 -12.22
N GLN A 2 -13.66 -20.32 -11.07
CA GLN A 2 -13.09 -19.87 -9.80
C GLN A 2 -12.61 -21.11 -9.04
N HIS A 3 -11.39 -21.05 -8.50
CA HIS A 3 -10.93 -21.95 -7.47
C HIS A 3 -11.20 -21.29 -6.11
N VAL A 4 -11.86 -22.03 -5.21
CA VAL A 4 -12.14 -21.58 -3.85
C VAL A 4 -11.35 -22.46 -2.89
N GLY A 5 -10.60 -21.85 -1.99
CA GLY A 5 -9.81 -22.47 -0.93
C GLY A 5 -9.67 -21.50 0.24
N ASN A 6 -8.87 -21.86 1.24
CA ASN A 6 -8.53 -20.95 2.33
C ASN A 6 -7.07 -20.51 2.18
N PHE A 7 -6.76 -19.32 2.67
CA PHE A 7 -5.36 -18.93 2.85
C PHE A 7 -4.67 -19.84 3.87
N PRO A 8 -3.38 -20.17 3.69
CA PRO A 8 -2.65 -21.08 4.58
C PRO A 8 -2.71 -20.62 6.04
N GLY A 9 -3.13 -21.53 6.94
CA GLY A 9 -3.11 -21.32 8.39
C GLY A 9 -4.24 -20.48 8.98
N VAL A 10 -5.20 -20.03 8.17
CA VAL A 10 -6.34 -19.21 8.61
C VAL A 10 -7.65 -19.66 7.98
N THR A 11 -8.77 -19.23 8.55
CA THR A 11 -10.14 -19.54 8.06
C THR A 11 -10.65 -18.46 7.08
N VAL A 12 -9.74 -17.80 6.37
CA VAL A 12 -10.08 -16.76 5.39
C VAL A 12 -10.14 -17.39 4.00
N ASP A 13 -11.23 -17.16 3.29
CA ASP A 13 -11.46 -17.70 1.94
C ASP A 13 -10.49 -17.08 0.92
N ARG A 14 -9.87 -17.96 0.12
CA ARG A 14 -9.08 -17.59 -1.06
C ARG A 14 -9.87 -17.89 -2.31
N LYS A 15 -10.00 -16.94 -3.20
CA LYS A 15 -10.67 -17.10 -4.49
C LYS A 15 -9.75 -16.65 -5.61
N ASP A 16 -9.39 -17.60 -6.46
CA ASP A 16 -8.58 -17.33 -7.65
C ASP A 16 -9.43 -17.43 -8.90
N GLY A 17 -9.21 -16.55 -9.85
CA GLY A 17 -9.90 -16.54 -11.14
C GLY A 17 -9.00 -16.11 -12.29
N VAL A 18 -9.27 -16.59 -13.49
CA VAL A 18 -8.57 -16.17 -14.70
C VAL A 18 -9.31 -14.98 -15.32
N ILE A 19 -8.59 -13.96 -15.74
CA ILE A 19 -9.15 -12.78 -16.40
C ILE A 19 -9.68 -13.20 -17.78
N ARG A 20 -10.92 -12.82 -18.09
CA ARG A 20 -11.51 -13.05 -19.42
C ARG A 20 -10.66 -12.34 -20.47
N ASN A 21 -10.35 -13.01 -21.56
CA ASN A 21 -9.47 -12.57 -22.65
C ASN A 21 -7.97 -12.46 -22.32
N HIS A 22 -7.56 -12.64 -21.07
CA HIS A 22 -6.18 -12.63 -20.58
C HIS A 22 -5.90 -13.91 -19.80
N LYS A 23 -5.88 -15.05 -20.48
CA LYS A 23 -5.77 -16.38 -19.86
C LYS A 23 -4.45 -16.61 -19.12
N GLU A 24 -3.45 -15.81 -19.42
CA GLU A 24 -2.14 -15.77 -18.77
C GLU A 24 -2.17 -15.08 -17.41
N ALA A 25 -3.22 -14.32 -17.12
CA ALA A 25 -3.36 -13.55 -15.89
C ALA A 25 -4.40 -14.16 -14.93
N THR A 26 -3.98 -14.40 -13.71
CA THR A 26 -4.84 -14.86 -12.62
C THR A 26 -5.05 -13.71 -11.64
N VAL A 27 -6.28 -13.53 -11.17
CA VAL A 27 -6.64 -12.59 -10.10
C VAL A 27 -6.94 -13.38 -8.85
N THR A 28 -6.34 -12.98 -7.74
CA THR A 28 -6.66 -13.47 -6.39
C THR A 28 -7.48 -12.41 -5.66
N ASP A 29 -8.67 -12.80 -5.19
CA ASP A 29 -9.52 -11.96 -4.35
C ASP A 29 -8.97 -11.98 -2.92
N LEU A 30 -8.60 -10.83 -2.41
CA LEU A 30 -8.10 -10.65 -1.04
C LEU A 30 -9.20 -10.08 -0.15
N PRO A 31 -9.16 -10.35 1.16
CA PRO A 31 -10.09 -9.76 2.10
C PRO A 31 -10.12 -8.24 2.02
N GLY A 32 -11.31 -7.66 2.21
CA GLY A 32 -11.45 -6.21 2.30
C GLY A 32 -10.83 -5.69 3.59
N ILE A 33 -9.87 -4.79 3.46
CA ILE A 33 -9.12 -4.20 4.57
C ILE A 33 -9.09 -2.68 4.45
N TYR A 34 -8.77 -2.00 5.53
CA TYR A 34 -8.58 -0.54 5.56
C TYR A 34 -7.14 -0.14 5.82
N SER A 35 -6.30 -1.07 6.25
CA SER A 35 -4.91 -0.84 6.63
C SER A 35 -4.08 -2.11 6.42
N LEU A 36 -2.77 -1.98 6.28
CA LEU A 36 -1.81 -3.10 6.34
C LEU A 36 -1.25 -3.30 7.76
N SER A 37 -1.79 -2.63 8.75
CA SER A 37 -1.42 -2.84 10.16
C SER A 37 -2.07 -4.12 10.70
N PRO A 38 -1.38 -4.90 11.57
CA PRO A 38 -1.79 -6.26 11.93
C PRO A 38 -2.86 -6.29 13.03
N TYR A 39 -3.98 -5.57 12.84
CA TYR A 39 -5.06 -5.52 13.82
C TYR A 39 -6.05 -6.68 13.70
N SER A 40 -6.24 -7.21 12.49
CA SER A 40 -7.13 -8.32 12.21
C SER A 40 -6.44 -9.43 11.40
N ASN A 41 -7.04 -10.62 11.37
CA ASN A 41 -6.52 -11.73 10.57
C ASN A 41 -6.56 -11.42 9.08
N GLU A 42 -7.56 -10.68 8.61
CA GLU A 42 -7.74 -10.27 7.23
C GLU A 42 -6.59 -9.36 6.77
N GLU A 43 -6.18 -8.40 7.61
CA GLU A 43 -5.06 -7.49 7.33
C GLU A 43 -3.73 -8.24 7.30
N ILE A 44 -3.52 -9.17 8.26
CA ILE A 44 -2.34 -10.03 8.28
C ILE A 44 -2.26 -10.88 7.02
N VAL A 45 -3.35 -11.56 6.66
CA VAL A 45 -3.41 -12.42 5.47
C VAL A 45 -3.12 -11.65 4.19
N THR A 46 -3.75 -10.49 4.02
CA THR A 46 -3.54 -9.65 2.83
C THR A 46 -2.10 -9.18 2.73
N ARG A 47 -1.53 -8.68 3.83
CA ARG A 47 -0.14 -8.24 3.88
C ARG A 47 0.84 -9.38 3.59
N ASP A 48 0.68 -10.51 4.27
CA ASP A 48 1.56 -11.68 4.12
C ASP A 48 1.47 -12.25 2.70
N PHE A 49 0.28 -12.25 2.09
CA PHE A 49 0.12 -12.64 0.69
C PHE A 49 0.94 -11.74 -0.25
N ILE A 50 0.83 -10.42 -0.11
CA ILE A 50 1.56 -9.49 -0.99
C ILE A 50 3.06 -9.64 -0.80
N LEU A 51 3.53 -9.75 0.45
CA LEU A 51 4.95 -9.84 0.78
C LEU A 51 5.58 -11.19 0.43
N SER A 52 4.83 -12.31 0.48
CA SER A 52 5.36 -13.65 0.20
C SER A 52 5.17 -14.09 -1.24
N GLU A 53 4.01 -13.81 -1.84
CA GLU A 53 3.68 -14.28 -3.19
C GLU A 53 4.18 -13.32 -4.29
N HIS A 54 4.57 -12.08 -3.92
CA HIS A 54 5.07 -11.06 -4.84
C HIS A 54 4.21 -10.94 -6.11
N PRO A 55 2.93 -10.57 -6.00
CA PRO A 55 2.04 -10.48 -7.16
C PRO A 55 2.62 -9.52 -8.20
N SER A 56 2.37 -9.82 -9.48
CA SER A 56 2.85 -8.98 -10.58
C SER A 56 2.23 -7.57 -10.60
N GLY A 57 1.09 -7.41 -9.94
CA GLY A 57 0.40 -6.12 -9.80
C GLY A 57 -0.76 -6.19 -8.82
N ILE A 58 -1.20 -5.04 -8.34
CA ILE A 58 -2.32 -4.87 -7.41
C ILE A 58 -3.40 -4.03 -8.08
N ILE A 59 -4.65 -4.48 -8.01
CA ILE A 59 -5.82 -3.66 -8.29
C ILE A 59 -6.38 -3.22 -6.94
N ASN A 60 -6.15 -1.96 -6.57
CA ASN A 60 -6.70 -1.38 -5.36
C ASN A 60 -8.06 -0.77 -5.64
N ILE A 61 -9.13 -1.35 -5.10
CA ILE A 61 -10.51 -0.90 -5.31
C ILE A 61 -10.91 0.03 -4.16
N VAL A 62 -11.22 1.27 -4.50
CA VAL A 62 -11.57 2.34 -3.58
C VAL A 62 -13.01 2.78 -3.80
N ASP A 63 -13.76 2.95 -2.73
CA ASP A 63 -15.07 3.59 -2.76
C ASP A 63 -14.91 5.09 -3.01
N ALA A 64 -15.26 5.54 -4.20
CA ALA A 64 -15.15 6.92 -4.63
C ALA A 64 -16.09 7.88 -3.86
N SER A 65 -17.15 7.37 -3.24
CA SER A 65 -18.06 8.16 -2.41
C SER A 65 -17.48 8.47 -1.02
N ASN A 66 -16.44 7.71 -0.60
CA ASN A 66 -15.73 7.87 0.67
C ASN A 66 -14.22 7.75 0.47
N ILE A 67 -13.70 8.54 -0.45
CA ILE A 67 -12.32 8.40 -0.96
C ILE A 67 -11.27 8.65 0.11
N GLU A 68 -11.45 9.64 0.99
CA GLU A 68 -10.47 10.03 2.01
C GLU A 68 -10.08 8.86 2.91
N ARG A 69 -11.07 8.12 3.41
CA ARG A 69 -10.84 6.94 4.25
C ARG A 69 -10.09 5.83 3.52
N ASN A 70 -10.41 5.64 2.24
CA ASN A 70 -9.86 4.54 1.45
C ASN A 70 -8.45 4.83 0.94
N LEU A 71 -8.07 6.09 0.73
CA LEU A 71 -6.72 6.47 0.29
C LEU A 71 -5.64 6.11 1.32
N TYR A 72 -5.98 5.96 2.59
CA TYR A 72 -5.01 5.54 3.61
C TYR A 72 -4.37 4.19 3.27
N LEU A 73 -5.18 3.19 2.91
CA LEU A 73 -4.66 1.90 2.44
C LEU A 73 -3.87 2.04 1.13
N THR A 74 -4.35 2.88 0.20
CA THR A 74 -3.66 3.13 -1.06
C THR A 74 -2.21 3.59 -0.83
N MET A 75 -2.01 4.53 0.11
CA MET A 75 -0.70 5.03 0.46
C MET A 75 0.22 3.93 1.01
N GLN A 76 -0.32 3.05 1.86
CA GLN A 76 0.44 1.93 2.41
C GLN A 76 0.81 0.89 1.34
N LEU A 77 -0.09 0.62 0.39
CA LEU A 77 0.17 -0.29 -0.73
C LEU A 77 1.27 0.25 -1.65
N MET A 78 1.35 1.56 -1.85
CA MET A 78 2.38 2.20 -2.67
C MET A 78 3.80 2.01 -2.08
N GLU A 79 3.91 1.81 -0.77
CA GLU A 79 5.20 1.55 -0.11
C GLU A 79 5.72 0.10 -0.30
N LEU A 80 4.88 -0.79 -0.86
CA LEU A 80 5.24 -2.19 -1.10
C LEU A 80 6.05 -2.43 -2.39
N ASP A 81 6.39 -1.38 -3.14
CA ASP A 81 7.13 -1.47 -4.41
C ASP A 81 6.53 -2.49 -5.38
N THR A 82 5.20 -2.61 -5.40
CA THR A 82 4.46 -3.50 -6.29
C THR A 82 3.69 -2.66 -7.31
N PRO A 83 3.73 -3.00 -8.62
CA PRO A 83 2.92 -2.33 -9.62
C PRO A 83 1.46 -2.30 -9.21
N MET A 84 0.77 -1.16 -9.39
CA MET A 84 -0.62 -1.06 -8.97
C MET A 84 -1.43 -0.11 -9.84
N VAL A 85 -2.75 -0.34 -9.85
CA VAL A 85 -3.74 0.54 -10.43
C VAL A 85 -4.82 0.84 -9.39
N LEU A 86 -5.29 2.07 -9.33
CA LEU A 86 -6.37 2.51 -8.46
C LEU A 86 -7.69 2.46 -9.22
N ALA A 87 -8.64 1.64 -8.78
CA ALA A 87 -9.99 1.58 -9.30
C ALA A 87 -10.93 2.41 -8.42
N LEU A 88 -11.40 3.55 -8.93
CA LEU A 88 -12.40 4.38 -8.26
C LEU A 88 -13.78 3.82 -8.54
N ASN A 89 -14.27 2.95 -7.65
CA ASN A 89 -15.59 2.34 -7.77
C ASN A 89 -16.70 3.25 -7.24
N MET A 90 -17.96 2.94 -7.58
CA MET A 90 -19.15 3.72 -7.23
C MET A 90 -19.21 5.12 -7.89
N MET A 91 -18.55 5.31 -9.03
CA MET A 91 -18.57 6.58 -9.75
C MET A 91 -19.98 6.98 -10.24
N ASP A 92 -20.87 6.03 -10.41
CA ASP A 92 -22.29 6.28 -10.69
C ASP A 92 -22.99 6.94 -9.49
N GLU A 93 -22.68 6.58 -8.25
CA GLU A 93 -23.20 7.23 -7.05
C GLU A 93 -22.65 8.65 -6.89
N VAL A 94 -21.34 8.83 -7.12
CA VAL A 94 -20.71 10.16 -7.10
C VAL A 94 -21.40 11.09 -8.09
N ARG A 95 -21.62 10.63 -9.34
CA ARG A 95 -22.33 11.40 -10.38
C ARG A 95 -23.80 11.67 -10.03
N ALA A 96 -24.49 10.67 -9.48
CA ALA A 96 -25.88 10.81 -9.07
C ALA A 96 -26.07 11.86 -7.97
N ASN A 97 -25.09 12.01 -7.08
CA ASN A 97 -25.06 13.01 -6.02
C ASN A 97 -24.51 14.38 -6.48
N GLY A 98 -24.27 14.57 -7.79
CA GLY A 98 -23.76 15.82 -8.36
C GLY A 98 -22.27 16.07 -8.08
N GLY A 99 -21.55 15.06 -7.57
CA GLY A 99 -20.11 15.11 -7.32
C GLY A 99 -19.28 14.82 -8.57
N THR A 100 -18.02 15.18 -8.50
CA THR A 100 -17.00 14.83 -9.50
C THR A 100 -15.66 14.61 -8.80
N ILE A 101 -14.82 13.75 -9.39
CA ILE A 101 -13.44 13.52 -8.94
C ILE A 101 -12.51 13.95 -10.08
N MET A 102 -11.47 14.69 -9.74
CA MET A 102 -10.44 15.12 -10.67
C MET A 102 -9.44 13.97 -10.93
N VAL A 103 -9.88 12.96 -11.69
CA VAL A 103 -9.14 11.70 -11.90
C VAL A 103 -7.71 11.95 -12.35
N ASN A 104 -7.50 12.80 -13.37
CA ASN A 104 -6.16 13.08 -13.90
C ASN A 104 -5.23 13.74 -12.86
N GLN A 105 -5.78 14.60 -11.97
CA GLN A 105 -4.98 15.20 -10.90
C GLN A 105 -4.62 14.15 -9.84
N LEU A 106 -5.54 13.26 -9.51
CA LEU A 106 -5.28 12.18 -8.57
C LEU A 106 -4.22 11.22 -9.12
N GLU A 107 -4.31 10.88 -10.40
CA GLU A 107 -3.32 10.08 -11.11
C GLU A 107 -1.93 10.73 -11.10
N GLU A 108 -1.86 12.03 -11.43
CA GLU A 108 -0.60 12.80 -11.39
C GLU A 108 -0.01 12.85 -9.97
N MET A 109 -0.85 13.05 -8.96
CA MET A 109 -0.41 13.12 -7.56
C MET A 109 0.07 11.78 -7.02
N LEU A 110 -0.61 10.68 -7.37
CA LEU A 110 -0.25 9.33 -6.89
C LEU A 110 0.84 8.67 -7.74
N GLY A 111 1.00 9.11 -9.00
CA GLY A 111 1.94 8.48 -9.94
C GLY A 111 1.59 7.02 -10.27
N ILE A 112 0.30 6.69 -10.25
CA ILE A 112 -0.25 5.39 -10.65
C ILE A 112 -1.49 5.60 -11.51
N PRO A 113 -1.85 4.69 -12.43
CA PRO A 113 -3.09 4.78 -13.18
C PRO A 113 -4.32 4.78 -12.26
N VAL A 114 -5.26 5.68 -12.55
CA VAL A 114 -6.51 5.84 -11.80
C VAL A 114 -7.68 5.67 -12.73
N VAL A 115 -8.44 4.59 -12.57
CA VAL A 115 -9.55 4.23 -13.47
C VAL A 115 -10.89 4.39 -12.76
N PRO A 116 -11.76 5.29 -13.24
CA PRO A 116 -13.11 5.45 -12.70
C PRO A 116 -14.01 4.30 -13.19
N ILE A 117 -14.62 3.58 -12.26
CA ILE A 117 -15.48 2.44 -12.57
C ILE A 117 -16.83 2.51 -11.85
N SER A 118 -17.79 1.75 -12.37
CA SER A 118 -18.98 1.30 -11.64
C SER A 118 -19.12 -0.21 -11.84
N ALA A 119 -18.70 -0.98 -10.85
CA ALA A 119 -18.78 -2.43 -10.91
C ALA A 119 -20.24 -2.91 -11.04
N ALA A 120 -21.19 -2.24 -10.38
CA ALA A 120 -22.61 -2.55 -10.46
C ALA A 120 -23.20 -2.37 -11.87
N LYS A 121 -22.64 -1.44 -12.67
CA LYS A 121 -23.07 -1.16 -14.04
C LYS A 121 -22.13 -1.75 -15.11
N ASN A 122 -21.07 -2.41 -14.68
CA ASN A 122 -20.00 -2.92 -15.56
C ASN A 122 -19.38 -1.81 -16.44
N GLU A 123 -19.23 -0.60 -15.89
CA GLU A 123 -18.59 0.55 -16.55
C GLU A 123 -17.12 0.63 -16.14
N GLY A 124 -16.22 0.87 -17.12
CA GLY A 124 -14.78 1.08 -16.91
C GLY A 124 -13.97 -0.19 -16.59
N ILE A 125 -14.60 -1.37 -16.58
CA ILE A 125 -13.92 -2.63 -16.18
C ILE A 125 -12.88 -3.07 -17.22
N ASP A 126 -13.16 -2.97 -18.51
CA ASP A 126 -12.21 -3.36 -19.55
C ASP A 126 -10.97 -2.45 -19.51
N GLU A 127 -11.14 -1.14 -19.35
CA GLU A 127 -10.06 -0.17 -19.18
C GLU A 127 -9.21 -0.47 -17.93
N LEU A 128 -9.87 -0.78 -16.80
CA LEU A 128 -9.18 -1.19 -15.58
C LEU A 128 -8.29 -2.42 -15.80
N ILE A 129 -8.81 -3.43 -16.51
CA ILE A 129 -8.07 -4.66 -16.82
C ILE A 129 -6.86 -4.34 -17.71
N GLU A 130 -7.03 -3.51 -18.73
CA GLU A 130 -5.93 -3.12 -19.62
C GLU A 130 -4.81 -2.41 -18.88
N HIS A 131 -5.15 -1.44 -18.00
CA HIS A 131 -4.17 -0.76 -17.15
C HIS A 131 -3.49 -1.72 -16.18
N ALA A 132 -4.24 -2.61 -15.53
CA ALA A 132 -3.67 -3.58 -14.59
C ALA A 132 -2.67 -4.54 -15.28
N ILE A 133 -3.02 -5.04 -16.46
CA ILE A 133 -2.13 -5.88 -17.27
C ILE A 133 -0.90 -5.09 -17.73
N HIS A 134 -1.07 -3.82 -18.11
CA HIS A 134 0.03 -2.96 -18.55
C HIS A 134 1.04 -2.75 -17.44
N VAL A 135 0.62 -2.24 -16.28
CA VAL A 135 1.54 -1.97 -15.16
C VAL A 135 2.24 -3.24 -14.66
N ALA A 136 1.52 -4.37 -14.62
CA ALA A 136 2.09 -5.66 -14.25
C ALA A 136 3.14 -6.15 -15.26
N ARG A 137 2.86 -6.03 -16.55
CA ARG A 137 3.76 -6.48 -17.65
C ARG A 137 5.05 -5.66 -17.70
N TYR A 138 4.94 -4.35 -17.57
CA TYR A 138 6.09 -3.44 -17.67
C TYR A 138 6.73 -3.14 -16.32
N ARG A 139 6.17 -3.70 -15.22
CA ARG A 139 6.64 -3.47 -13.84
C ARG A 139 6.70 -1.99 -13.49
N GLU A 140 5.68 -1.25 -13.86
CA GLU A 140 5.56 0.17 -13.55
C GLU A 140 5.25 0.33 -12.05
N LEU A 141 6.27 0.76 -11.31
CA LEU A 141 6.15 0.96 -9.86
C LEU A 141 5.42 2.27 -9.55
N PRO A 142 4.71 2.32 -8.41
CA PRO A 142 4.10 3.56 -7.92
C PRO A 142 5.12 4.68 -7.79
N GLY A 143 4.68 5.91 -8.04
CA GLY A 143 5.49 7.09 -7.76
C GLY A 143 5.86 7.18 -6.29
N ARG A 144 7.06 7.68 -5.99
CA ARG A 144 7.41 8.00 -4.60
C ARG A 144 6.79 9.33 -4.24
N ILE A 145 5.88 9.31 -3.29
CA ILE A 145 5.28 10.54 -2.77
C ILE A 145 6.07 10.95 -1.53
N ASP A 146 6.87 12.00 -1.67
CA ASP A 146 7.46 12.68 -0.53
C ASP A 146 6.55 13.82 -0.10
N PHE A 147 5.79 13.61 0.97
CA PHE A 147 4.93 14.64 1.57
C PHE A 147 5.71 15.72 2.30
N CYS A 148 7.03 15.59 2.37
CA CYS A 148 7.89 16.50 3.10
C CYS A 148 8.46 17.57 2.15
N THR A 149 7.92 18.74 2.22
CA THR A 149 8.73 19.94 1.87
C THR A 149 9.75 20.12 2.99
N ALA A 150 10.78 19.27 3.03
CA ALA A 150 11.80 19.32 4.05
C ALA A 150 12.54 20.65 3.94
N GLY A 151 12.25 21.57 4.87
CA GLY A 151 13.14 22.67 5.15
C GLY A 151 14.49 22.11 5.62
N SER A 152 15.57 22.78 5.32
CA SER A 152 16.93 22.43 5.79
C SER A 152 17.11 22.59 7.30
N ASP A 153 16.08 23.03 8.02
CA ASP A 153 16.09 23.22 9.48
C ASP A 153 15.74 21.89 10.19
N PRO A 154 16.67 21.34 10.98
CA PRO A 154 16.39 20.13 11.78
C PRO A 154 15.22 20.29 12.76
N ALA A 155 14.92 21.50 13.19
CA ALA A 155 13.82 21.80 14.09
C ALA A 155 12.47 21.98 13.39
N ASP A 156 12.41 21.92 12.04
CA ASP A 156 11.14 22.02 11.32
C ASP A 156 10.33 20.73 11.46
N PRO A 157 9.17 20.77 12.17
CA PRO A 157 8.35 19.58 12.38
C PRO A 157 7.85 18.96 11.08
N ARG A 158 7.70 19.75 10.01
CA ARG A 158 7.22 19.25 8.71
C ARG A 158 8.15 18.24 8.06
N GLY A 159 9.46 18.31 8.34
CA GLY A 159 10.45 17.36 7.84
C GLY A 159 10.85 16.27 8.82
N ALA A 160 10.39 16.33 10.08
CA ALA A 160 10.87 15.43 11.15
C ALA A 160 10.50 13.96 10.86
N VAL A 161 9.28 13.69 10.44
CA VAL A 161 8.82 12.33 10.08
C VAL A 161 9.65 11.76 8.93
N HIS A 162 9.87 12.56 7.87
CA HIS A 162 10.71 12.13 6.75
C HIS A 162 12.13 11.78 7.19
N ARG A 163 12.77 12.66 7.99
CA ARG A 163 14.12 12.42 8.50
C ARG A 163 14.19 11.15 9.35
N CYS A 164 13.17 10.92 10.20
CA CYS A 164 13.07 9.71 11.00
C CYS A 164 12.99 8.46 10.09
N ILE A 165 12.03 8.40 9.17
CA ILE A 165 11.87 7.26 8.26
C ILE A 165 13.14 7.04 7.41
N HIS A 166 13.79 8.11 6.95
CA HIS A 166 15.03 8.02 6.18
C HIS A 166 16.20 7.46 7.03
N SER A 167 16.35 7.94 8.28
CA SER A 167 17.38 7.46 9.20
C SER A 167 17.16 6.00 9.58
N VAL A 168 15.90 5.63 9.86
CA VAL A 168 15.51 4.25 10.13
C VAL A 168 15.76 3.37 8.89
N GLY A 169 15.43 3.86 7.69
CA GLY A 169 15.72 3.14 6.45
C GLY A 169 17.21 2.80 6.31
N HIS A 170 18.12 3.75 6.55
CA HIS A 170 19.55 3.47 6.53
C HIS A 170 19.99 2.45 7.59
N LEU A 171 19.37 2.52 8.78
CA LEU A 171 19.67 1.59 9.88
C LEU A 171 19.31 0.15 9.52
N ILE A 172 18.22 -0.07 8.78
CA ILE A 172 17.64 -1.39 8.55
C ILE A 172 17.88 -1.93 7.14
N GLU A 173 18.64 -1.27 6.28
CA GLU A 173 18.77 -1.60 4.86
C GLU A 173 19.16 -3.07 4.63
N ASP A 174 20.18 -3.55 5.33
CA ASP A 174 20.66 -4.93 5.23
C ASP A 174 19.64 -5.93 5.81
N HIS A 175 18.98 -5.57 6.90
CA HIS A 175 17.95 -6.39 7.55
C HIS A 175 16.70 -6.53 6.67
N ALA A 176 16.24 -5.44 6.07
CA ALA A 176 15.10 -5.43 5.16
C ALA A 176 15.38 -6.27 3.91
N ALA A 177 16.58 -6.14 3.33
CA ALA A 177 17.02 -6.95 2.20
C ALA A 177 17.08 -8.45 2.56
N ALA A 178 17.63 -8.80 3.73
CA ALA A 178 17.70 -10.18 4.21
C ALA A 178 16.30 -10.77 4.48
N ALA A 179 15.37 -9.97 4.97
CA ALA A 179 13.97 -10.36 5.23
C ALA A 179 13.08 -10.34 3.97
N GLY A 180 13.59 -9.85 2.81
CA GLY A 180 12.80 -9.70 1.59
C GLY A 180 11.70 -8.64 1.70
N LEU A 181 11.86 -7.65 2.58
CA LEU A 181 10.89 -6.58 2.80
C LEU A 181 11.25 -5.32 2.01
N PRO A 182 10.27 -4.63 1.40
CA PRO A 182 10.48 -3.30 0.83
C PRO A 182 10.97 -2.33 1.91
N LEU A 183 12.09 -1.66 1.65
CA LEU A 183 12.80 -0.86 2.65
C LEU A 183 11.93 0.24 3.27
N ARG A 184 11.22 1.00 2.42
CA ARG A 184 10.37 2.10 2.90
C ARG A 184 9.21 1.59 3.74
N PHE A 185 8.53 0.54 3.28
CA PHE A 185 7.47 -0.12 4.04
C PHE A 185 7.97 -0.58 5.42
N ALA A 186 9.12 -1.27 5.46
CA ALA A 186 9.69 -1.73 6.72
C ALA A 186 10.05 -0.57 7.66
N ALA A 187 10.65 0.52 7.13
CA ALA A 187 10.99 1.69 7.92
C ALA A 187 9.75 2.40 8.48
N THR A 188 8.73 2.64 7.65
CA THR A 188 7.47 3.26 8.08
C THR A 188 6.80 2.40 9.16
N LYS A 189 6.71 1.09 8.94
CA LYS A 189 6.08 0.17 9.91
C LYS A 189 6.83 0.07 11.23
N LEU A 190 8.15 0.15 11.23
CA LEU A 190 8.93 0.24 12.47
C LEU A 190 8.64 1.52 13.25
N VAL A 191 8.55 2.66 12.56
CA VAL A 191 8.21 3.95 13.19
C VAL A 191 6.79 3.92 13.76
N GLU A 192 5.86 3.19 13.12
CA GLU A 192 4.50 2.94 13.60
C GLU A 192 4.42 1.89 14.74
N GLY A 193 5.54 1.28 15.14
CA GLY A 193 5.59 0.27 16.21
C GLY A 193 5.05 -1.11 15.80
N ASP A 194 5.12 -1.49 14.51
CA ASP A 194 4.67 -2.80 14.03
C ASP A 194 5.59 -3.93 14.54
N THR A 195 5.10 -4.68 15.53
CA THR A 195 5.86 -5.75 16.18
C THR A 195 6.17 -6.95 15.29
N LEU A 196 5.41 -7.16 14.19
CA LEU A 196 5.70 -8.24 13.25
C LEU A 196 6.87 -7.88 12.35
N ILE A 197 6.95 -6.62 11.92
CA ILE A 197 8.10 -6.12 11.16
C ILE A 197 9.35 -6.07 12.05
N GLU A 198 9.22 -5.59 13.30
CA GLU A 198 10.32 -5.60 14.26
C GLU A 198 10.93 -7.00 14.43
N LYS A 199 10.08 -8.02 14.61
CA LYS A 199 10.52 -9.42 14.72
C LYS A 199 11.13 -9.95 13.43
N ALA A 200 10.62 -9.56 12.27
CA ALA A 200 11.14 -10.00 10.99
C ALA A 200 12.54 -9.45 10.71
N LEU A 201 12.81 -8.23 11.13
CA LEU A 201 14.10 -7.55 10.91
C LEU A 201 15.20 -7.99 11.85
N GLN A 202 14.89 -8.58 13.02
CA GLN A 202 15.85 -9.13 13.98
C GLN A 202 16.98 -8.16 14.34
N LEU A 203 16.63 -6.90 14.67
CA LEU A 203 17.59 -5.87 15.07
C LEU A 203 18.37 -6.29 16.34
N ASN A 204 19.64 -5.95 16.41
CA ASN A 204 20.40 -6.12 17.63
C ASN A 204 20.09 -5.02 18.67
N PRO A 205 20.50 -5.18 19.95
CA PRO A 205 20.18 -4.21 20.99
C PRO A 205 20.65 -2.77 20.70
N ASN A 206 21.82 -2.58 20.08
CA ASN A 206 22.30 -1.25 19.72
C ASN A 206 21.45 -0.61 18.62
N GLU A 207 21.04 -1.38 17.63
CA GLU A 207 20.15 -0.92 16.55
C GLU A 207 18.76 -0.56 17.09
N THR A 208 18.24 -1.36 18.02
CA THR A 208 16.97 -1.06 18.70
C THR A 208 17.07 0.24 19.51
N ASP A 209 18.20 0.49 20.18
CA ASP A 209 18.41 1.76 20.90
C ASP A 209 18.49 2.97 19.95
N ILE A 210 19.18 2.81 18.80
CA ILE A 210 19.25 3.86 17.77
C ILE A 210 17.87 4.14 17.19
N LEU A 211 17.10 3.09 16.87
CA LEU A 211 15.71 3.21 16.41
C LEU A 211 14.86 4.00 17.41
N GLY A 212 14.92 3.62 18.69
CA GLY A 212 14.19 4.31 19.77
C GLY A 212 14.56 5.79 19.88
N HIS A 213 15.84 6.14 19.74
CA HIS A 213 16.28 7.54 19.75
C HIS A 213 15.75 8.34 18.54
N ALA A 214 15.78 7.75 17.33
CA ALA A 214 15.27 8.42 16.13
C ALA A 214 13.76 8.70 16.23
N ILE A 215 12.98 7.74 16.77
CA ILE A 215 11.55 7.90 17.00
C ILE A 215 11.29 8.98 18.06
N ALA A 216 11.95 8.92 19.22
CA ALA A 216 11.77 9.88 20.31
C ALA A 216 12.14 11.32 19.90
N GLU A 217 13.16 11.50 19.06
CA GLU A 217 13.51 12.80 18.47
C GLU A 217 12.37 13.33 17.59
N MET A 218 11.82 12.48 16.71
CA MET A 218 10.70 12.83 15.85
C MET A 218 9.46 13.22 16.67
N GLU A 219 9.08 12.40 17.65
CA GLU A 219 7.94 12.65 18.54
C GLU A 219 8.11 13.98 19.29
N THR A 220 9.32 14.25 19.81
CA THR A 220 9.63 15.51 20.51
C THR A 220 9.42 16.74 19.61
N VAL A 221 9.82 16.65 18.35
CA VAL A 221 9.72 17.77 17.38
C VAL A 221 8.30 17.94 16.84
N THR A 222 7.57 16.82 16.63
CA THR A 222 6.24 16.84 16.01
C THR A 222 5.11 16.94 17.04
N GLY A 223 5.34 16.49 18.27
CA GLY A 223 4.27 16.29 19.28
C GLY A 223 3.33 15.13 18.95
N LEU A 224 3.74 14.23 18.05
CA LEU A 224 3.06 12.96 17.75
C LEU A 224 3.55 11.89 18.74
N ASP A 225 2.69 10.96 19.09
CA ASP A 225 2.93 9.76 19.93
C ASP A 225 2.43 8.49 19.21
#